data_d3c90bb80bd0fa9907bc7566836e2a58
#
_entry.id   d3c90bb80bd0fa9907bc7566836e2a58
#
_cell.length_a   1.000
_cell.length_b   1.000
_cell.length_c   1.000
_cell.angle_alpha   90.00
_cell.angle_beta   90.00
_cell.angle_gamma   90.00
#
_symmetry.space_group_name_H-M   'P 1'
#
loop_
_entity.id
_entity.type
_entity.pdbx_description
1 polymer ?
#
loop_
_entity_poly.entity_id
_entity_poly.type
_entity_poly.pdbx_seq_one_letter_code
_entity_poly.pdbx_strand_id
1 'polypeptide(L)'
;MTLQTFYFNPYRECTYVLTDSAKHAVVIDAGMYDEREQQRFTKYIQQEQLEVVALLITHAHPDHVCGVEYMQQTYNLKAIIQPSEGQLDIPYFNIEVIATPGHKEDCVCYYLREEKILFTGDTLFQESIGRTDLPGGDMGTLIRSLNKLVVLTEDTQVYPGHGYPTTIGHEKMYNPYL
;
A
#
# COMPACT_ATOMS: atom_id res chain seq x y z
N MET A 1 12.04 -11.40 -3.17
CA MET A 1 11.95 -10.00 -2.69
C MET A 1 11.99 -9.93 -1.16
N THR A 2 12.33 -8.78 -0.57
CA THR A 2 12.24 -8.53 0.87
C THR A 2 11.29 -7.37 1.14
N LEU A 3 10.59 -7.41 2.27
CA LEU A 3 9.63 -6.39 2.65
C LEU A 3 9.95 -5.86 4.05
N GLN A 4 10.09 -4.55 4.19
CA GLN A 4 10.19 -3.84 5.46
C GLN A 4 8.93 -3.00 5.67
N THR A 5 8.35 -3.12 6.85
CA THR A 5 7.20 -2.29 7.27
C THR A 5 7.67 -1.22 8.25
N PHE A 6 7.22 0.00 8.03
CA PHE A 6 7.30 1.10 8.99
C PHE A 6 5.89 1.43 9.47
N TYR A 7 5.79 1.75 10.75
CA TYR A 7 4.58 2.30 11.34
C TYR A 7 4.85 3.76 11.63
N PHE A 8 4.11 4.64 10.93
CA PHE A 8 4.29 6.07 11.01
C PHE A 8 3.03 6.76 11.53
N ASN A 9 3.18 8.02 11.89
CA ASN A 9 2.16 8.92 12.43
C ASN A 9 1.33 8.36 13.60
N PRO A 10 0.48 9.16 14.24
CA PRO A 10 -0.36 8.70 15.37
C PRO A 10 -1.38 7.61 15.02
N TYR A 11 -1.73 7.47 13.73
CA TYR A 11 -2.68 6.46 13.24
C TYR A 11 -2.00 5.10 12.99
N ARG A 12 -0.65 5.02 13.12
CA ARG A 12 0.15 3.82 12.86
C ARG A 12 -0.04 3.29 11.44
N GLU A 13 -0.08 4.23 10.49
CA GLU A 13 -0.09 3.89 9.08
C GLU A 13 1.10 3.00 8.73
N CYS A 14 0.89 2.07 7.80
CA CYS A 14 1.88 1.10 7.35
C CYS A 14 2.51 1.55 6.03
N THR A 15 3.65 2.23 6.10
CA THR A 15 4.51 2.48 4.93
C THR A 15 5.37 1.25 4.65
N TYR A 16 5.34 0.72 3.44
CA TYR A 16 6.09 -0.47 3.04
C TYR A 16 7.26 -0.12 2.12
N VAL A 17 8.38 -0.82 2.31
CA VAL A 17 9.53 -0.80 1.40
C VAL A 17 9.72 -2.21 0.86
N LEU A 18 9.35 -2.42 -0.40
CA LEU A 18 9.56 -3.68 -1.12
C LEU A 18 10.86 -3.59 -1.92
N THR A 19 11.76 -4.54 -1.71
CA THR A 19 13.11 -4.51 -2.29
C THR A 19 13.41 -5.78 -3.08
N ASP A 20 14.00 -5.65 -4.26
CA ASP A 20 14.51 -6.75 -5.05
C ASP A 20 15.92 -7.19 -4.61
N SER A 21 16.45 -8.24 -5.24
CA SER A 21 17.80 -8.76 -4.94
C SER A 21 18.94 -7.82 -5.37
N ALA A 22 18.67 -6.85 -6.26
CA ALA A 22 19.64 -5.88 -6.76
C ALA A 22 19.60 -4.55 -5.98
N LYS A 23 18.80 -4.47 -4.90
CA LYS A 23 18.65 -3.29 -4.02
C LYS A 23 17.78 -2.16 -4.61
N HIS A 24 17.02 -2.40 -5.68
CA HIS A 24 15.99 -1.46 -6.09
C HIS A 24 14.80 -1.58 -5.13
N ALA A 25 14.19 -0.46 -4.78
CA ALA A 25 13.10 -0.40 -3.81
C ALA A 25 11.90 0.38 -4.34
N VAL A 26 10.70 -0.17 -4.14
CA VAL A 26 9.43 0.53 -4.29
C VAL A 26 8.87 0.81 -2.91
N VAL A 27 8.44 2.04 -2.68
CA VAL A 27 7.79 2.46 -1.44
C VAL A 27 6.29 2.56 -1.69
N ILE A 28 5.50 1.95 -0.81
CA ILE A 28 4.04 2.01 -0.83
C ILE A 28 3.59 2.82 0.37
N ASP A 29 2.87 3.89 0.08
CA ASP A 29 2.46 4.97 0.97
C ASP A 29 3.64 5.72 1.62
N ALA A 30 3.38 6.88 2.18
CA ALA A 30 4.40 7.74 2.78
C ALA A 30 3.81 8.46 4.00
N GLY A 31 3.65 7.71 5.09
CA GLY A 31 3.00 8.18 6.30
C GLY A 31 3.91 8.91 7.28
N MET A 32 5.19 9.16 6.96
CA MET A 32 6.13 9.82 7.86
C MET A 32 5.70 11.26 8.14
N TYR A 33 5.25 11.50 9.36
CA TYR A 33 4.61 12.73 9.80
C TYR A 33 5.60 13.83 10.23
N ASP A 34 6.72 13.43 10.86
CA ASP A 34 7.70 14.36 11.43
C ASP A 34 9.14 14.03 11.03
N GLU A 35 10.08 14.94 11.34
CA GLU A 35 11.49 14.78 11.03
C GLU A 35 12.11 13.52 11.63
N ARG A 36 11.66 13.07 12.81
CA ARG A 36 12.18 11.86 13.46
C ARG A 36 11.81 10.61 12.65
N GLU A 37 10.57 10.55 12.17
CA GLU A 37 10.10 9.46 11.32
C GLU A 37 10.81 9.47 9.96
N GLN A 38 10.98 10.66 9.35
CA GLN A 38 11.72 10.87 8.11
C GLN A 38 13.18 10.41 8.24
N GLN A 39 13.87 10.80 9.32
CA GLN A 39 15.25 10.38 9.59
C GLN A 39 15.35 8.87 9.82
N ARG A 40 14.38 8.24 10.51
CA ARG A 40 14.33 6.79 10.70
C ARG A 40 14.22 6.05 9.37
N PHE A 41 13.36 6.54 8.46
CA PHE A 41 13.19 5.99 7.12
C PHE A 41 14.48 6.15 6.30
N THR A 42 15.01 7.36 6.20
CA THR A 42 16.24 7.63 5.43
C THR A 42 17.44 6.83 5.92
N LYS A 43 17.58 6.70 7.24
CA LYS A 43 18.64 5.88 7.83
C LYS A 43 18.56 4.43 7.36
N TYR A 44 17.35 3.86 7.29
CA TYR A 44 17.15 2.50 6.78
C TYR A 44 17.54 2.40 5.31
N ILE A 45 17.05 3.30 4.46
CA ILE A 45 17.39 3.31 3.02
C ILE A 45 18.92 3.37 2.81
N GLN A 46 19.63 4.21 3.57
CA GLN A 46 21.08 4.35 3.50
C GLN A 46 21.83 3.11 4.03
N GLN A 47 21.41 2.56 5.16
CA GLN A 47 22.03 1.37 5.77
C GLN A 47 21.91 0.14 4.87
N GLU A 48 20.76 -0.04 4.24
CA GLU A 48 20.49 -1.13 3.31
C GLU A 48 21.03 -0.85 1.90
N GLN A 49 21.53 0.36 1.64
CA GLN A 49 22.04 0.82 0.33
C GLN A 49 20.99 0.66 -0.77
N LEU A 50 19.74 1.06 -0.49
CA LEU A 50 18.63 0.91 -1.41
C LEU A 50 18.57 2.07 -2.40
N GLU A 51 18.26 1.74 -3.65
CA GLU A 51 17.85 2.68 -4.68
C GLU A 51 16.32 2.74 -4.72
N VAL A 52 15.73 3.83 -4.25
CA VAL A 52 14.28 4.03 -4.31
C VAL A 52 13.90 4.44 -5.73
N VAL A 53 13.19 3.57 -6.45
CA VAL A 53 12.83 3.76 -7.86
C VAL A 53 11.40 4.27 -8.07
N ALA A 54 10.51 4.06 -7.08
CA ALA A 54 9.12 4.54 -7.15
C ALA A 54 8.52 4.77 -5.77
N LEU A 55 7.57 5.71 -5.72
CA LEU A 55 6.65 5.93 -4.60
C LEU A 55 5.22 5.75 -5.10
N LEU A 56 4.51 4.77 -4.57
CA LEU A 56 3.14 4.42 -4.91
C LEU A 56 2.22 4.79 -3.76
N ILE A 57 1.11 5.44 -4.05
CA ILE A 57 0.12 5.85 -3.05
C ILE A 57 -1.17 5.08 -3.26
N THR A 58 -1.64 4.40 -2.23
CA THR A 58 -2.87 3.62 -2.28
C THR A 58 -4.11 4.51 -2.34
N HIS A 59 -4.11 5.61 -1.61
CA HIS A 59 -5.15 6.64 -1.62
C HIS A 59 -4.68 7.92 -0.91
N ALA A 60 -5.35 9.05 -1.15
CA ALA A 60 -4.89 10.35 -0.68
C ALA A 60 -5.51 10.78 0.68
N HIS A 61 -5.62 9.89 1.67
CA HIS A 61 -5.86 10.33 3.04
C HIS A 61 -4.57 10.90 3.66
N PRO A 62 -4.70 11.90 4.56
CA PRO A 62 -3.54 12.63 5.07
C PRO A 62 -2.45 11.75 5.69
N ASP A 63 -2.81 10.70 6.38
CA ASP A 63 -1.88 9.76 7.04
C ASP A 63 -1.08 8.90 6.07
N HIS A 64 -1.58 8.68 4.84
CA HIS A 64 -0.88 7.96 3.77
C HIS A 64 0.02 8.86 2.90
N VAL A 65 -0.19 10.19 2.94
CA VAL A 65 0.50 11.12 2.03
C VAL A 65 1.31 12.20 2.72
N CYS A 66 1.30 12.31 4.06
CA CYS A 66 1.96 13.40 4.76
C CYS A 66 3.49 13.44 4.55
N GLY A 67 4.12 12.34 4.20
CA GLY A 67 5.54 12.25 3.85
C GLY A 67 5.85 12.36 2.36
N VAL A 68 4.86 12.53 1.48
CA VAL A 68 5.06 12.54 0.01
C VAL A 68 6.05 13.63 -0.42
N GLU A 69 5.87 14.85 0.06
CA GLU A 69 6.75 15.97 -0.30
C GLU A 69 8.21 15.67 0.11
N TYR A 70 8.42 15.16 1.31
CA TYR A 70 9.74 14.74 1.79
C TYR A 70 10.35 13.67 0.87
N MET A 71 9.59 12.64 0.50
CA MET A 71 10.04 11.57 -0.39
C MET A 71 10.42 12.11 -1.78
N GLN A 72 9.59 12.97 -2.34
CA GLN A 72 9.84 13.58 -3.64
C GLN A 72 11.13 14.41 -3.66
N GLN A 73 11.34 15.23 -2.63
CA GLN A 73 12.54 16.08 -2.50
C GLN A 73 13.81 15.26 -2.23
N THR A 74 13.72 14.25 -1.34
CA THR A 74 14.89 13.48 -0.89
C THR A 74 15.39 12.52 -1.96
N TYR A 75 14.47 11.84 -2.68
CA TYR A 75 14.80 10.79 -3.65
C TYR A 75 14.56 11.20 -5.11
N ASN A 76 14.20 12.46 -5.36
CA ASN A 76 13.89 13.00 -6.70
C ASN A 76 12.85 12.16 -7.46
N LEU A 77 11.81 11.73 -6.75
CA LEU A 77 10.74 10.87 -7.27
C LEU A 77 9.48 11.69 -7.57
N LYS A 78 8.65 11.15 -8.47
CA LYS A 78 7.24 11.54 -8.56
C LYS A 78 6.41 10.49 -7.83
N ALA A 79 5.53 10.92 -6.91
CA ALA A 79 4.55 10.02 -6.34
C ALA A 79 3.52 9.64 -7.40
N ILE A 80 3.21 8.35 -7.50
CA ILE A 80 2.14 7.84 -8.37
C ILE A 80 0.88 7.79 -7.51
N ILE A 81 0.01 8.76 -7.73
CA ILE A 81 -1.26 8.94 -7.00
C ILE A 81 -2.39 8.73 -7.99
N GLN A 82 -3.40 7.95 -7.62
CA GLN A 82 -4.56 7.65 -8.47
C GLN A 82 -4.17 7.05 -9.84
N PRO A 83 -3.34 6.00 -9.88
CA PRO A 83 -3.01 5.37 -11.15
C PRO A 83 -4.24 4.70 -11.76
N SER A 84 -4.26 4.60 -13.10
CA SER A 84 -5.28 3.83 -13.80
C SER A 84 -5.15 2.33 -13.51
N GLU A 85 -6.28 1.61 -13.49
CA GLU A 85 -6.28 0.14 -13.37
C GLU A 85 -5.48 -0.49 -14.52
N GLY A 86 -4.68 -1.51 -14.18
CA GLY A 86 -3.82 -2.21 -15.12
C GLY A 86 -2.37 -2.28 -14.68
N GLN A 87 -1.46 -2.53 -15.62
CA GLN A 87 -0.05 -2.69 -15.35
C GLN A 87 0.67 -1.34 -15.18
N LEU A 88 1.47 -1.19 -14.12
CA LEU A 88 2.35 -0.03 -13.97
C LEU A 88 3.69 -0.26 -14.69
N ASP A 89 4.17 0.78 -15.37
CA ASP A 89 5.50 0.83 -15.94
C ASP A 89 6.51 1.35 -14.88
N ILE A 90 6.96 0.43 -14.02
CA ILE A 90 7.96 0.71 -12.99
C ILE A 90 9.18 -0.18 -13.25
N PRO A 91 10.39 0.41 -13.36
CA PRO A 91 11.60 -0.38 -13.54
C PRO A 91 11.74 -1.46 -12.48
N TYR A 92 12.11 -2.67 -12.91
CA TYR A 92 12.42 -3.83 -12.04
C TYR A 92 11.24 -4.48 -11.31
N PHE A 93 10.05 -3.91 -11.35
CA PHE A 93 8.87 -4.41 -10.65
C PHE A 93 7.69 -4.60 -11.58
N ASN A 94 7.06 -5.78 -11.50
CA ASN A 94 5.85 -6.11 -12.25
C ASN A 94 4.62 -5.89 -11.34
N ILE A 95 4.07 -4.68 -11.35
CA ILE A 95 3.00 -4.27 -10.43
C ILE A 95 1.71 -4.00 -11.20
N GLU A 96 0.67 -4.73 -10.84
CA GLU A 96 -0.69 -4.52 -11.31
C GLU A 96 -1.46 -3.61 -10.36
N VAL A 97 -2.19 -2.63 -10.88
CA VAL A 97 -3.12 -1.79 -10.14
C VAL A 97 -4.51 -2.37 -10.23
N ILE A 98 -5.13 -2.60 -9.11
CA ILE A 98 -6.54 -2.99 -8.98
C ILE A 98 -7.28 -1.81 -8.36
N ALA A 99 -8.18 -1.15 -9.13
CA ALA A 99 -9.00 -0.07 -8.58
C ALA A 99 -10.00 -0.62 -7.56
N THR A 100 -9.95 -0.08 -6.35
CA THR A 100 -10.76 -0.54 -5.20
C THR A 100 -11.44 0.64 -4.48
N PRO A 101 -12.24 1.47 -5.19
CA PRO A 101 -12.97 2.55 -4.54
C PRO A 101 -13.95 2.05 -3.50
N GLY A 102 -14.29 2.90 -2.53
CA GLY A 102 -15.30 2.63 -1.51
C GLY A 102 -14.95 3.08 -0.11
N HIS A 103 -13.72 2.93 0.36
CA HIS A 103 -13.20 3.68 1.50
C HIS A 103 -13.01 5.16 1.12
N LYS A 104 -12.42 5.38 -0.06
CA LYS A 104 -12.32 6.66 -0.76
C LYS A 104 -12.40 6.41 -2.27
N GLU A 105 -12.72 7.44 -3.06
CA GLU A 105 -12.92 7.32 -4.51
C GLU A 105 -11.65 6.91 -5.27
N ASP A 106 -10.48 7.30 -4.76
CA ASP A 106 -9.16 7.10 -5.36
C ASP A 106 -8.42 5.84 -4.89
N CYS A 107 -9.07 4.99 -4.08
CA CYS A 107 -8.43 3.79 -3.54
C CYS A 107 -8.02 2.81 -4.64
N VAL A 108 -6.78 2.34 -4.53
CA VAL A 108 -6.23 1.26 -5.34
C VAL A 108 -5.46 0.26 -4.47
N CYS A 109 -5.40 -0.98 -4.95
CA CYS A 109 -4.48 -1.99 -4.43
C CYS A 109 -3.35 -2.20 -5.44
N TYR A 110 -2.16 -2.53 -4.95
CA TYR A 110 -0.99 -2.88 -5.77
C TYR A 110 -0.71 -4.36 -5.62
N TYR A 111 -0.73 -5.10 -6.73
CA TYR A 111 -0.57 -6.54 -6.75
C TYR A 111 0.66 -6.99 -7.53
N LEU A 112 1.55 -7.72 -6.88
CA LEU A 112 2.66 -8.44 -7.49
C LEU A 112 2.25 -9.92 -7.60
N ARG A 113 1.78 -10.28 -8.79
CA ARG A 113 1.14 -11.58 -9.04
C ARG A 113 2.07 -12.78 -8.84
N GLU A 114 3.31 -12.65 -9.30
CA GLU A 114 4.30 -13.74 -9.22
C GLU A 114 4.75 -13.97 -7.78
N GLU A 115 4.92 -12.90 -7.01
CA GLU A 115 5.31 -12.94 -5.60
C GLU A 115 4.13 -13.20 -4.67
N LYS A 116 2.90 -13.11 -5.17
CA LYS A 116 1.65 -13.20 -4.40
C LYS A 116 1.61 -12.20 -3.25
N ILE A 117 1.98 -10.97 -3.54
CA ILE A 117 1.98 -9.83 -2.60
C ILE A 117 0.93 -8.83 -3.03
N LEU A 118 0.04 -8.45 -2.11
CA LEU A 118 -1.02 -7.48 -2.33
C LEU A 118 -0.98 -6.40 -1.25
N PHE A 119 -0.76 -5.15 -1.65
CA PHE A 119 -0.91 -3.97 -0.79
C PHE A 119 -2.30 -3.40 -0.98
N THR A 120 -3.08 -3.35 0.10
CA THR A 120 -4.52 -3.03 0.02
C THR A 120 -4.88 -1.63 0.49
N GLY A 121 -3.91 -0.88 1.04
CA GLY A 121 -4.24 0.38 1.70
C GLY A 121 -5.41 0.17 2.67
N ASP A 122 -6.40 1.04 2.61
CA ASP A 122 -7.58 0.98 3.49
C ASP A 122 -8.79 0.30 2.84
N THR A 123 -8.55 -0.63 1.91
CA THR A 123 -9.61 -1.44 1.32
C THR A 123 -9.93 -2.68 2.15
N LEU A 124 -8.91 -3.51 2.46
CA LEU A 124 -9.05 -4.79 3.17
C LEU A 124 -8.03 -4.85 4.31
N PHE A 125 -8.51 -5.14 5.51
CA PHE A 125 -7.72 -5.37 6.73
C PHE A 125 -7.90 -6.80 7.22
N GLN A 126 -7.06 -7.23 8.17
CA GLN A 126 -7.27 -8.49 8.86
C GLN A 126 -8.63 -8.50 9.56
N GLU A 127 -9.53 -9.39 9.12
CA GLU A 127 -10.89 -9.59 9.63
C GLU A 127 -11.74 -8.30 9.66
N SER A 128 -11.40 -7.32 8.80
CA SER A 128 -12.09 -6.03 8.73
C SER A 128 -11.93 -5.39 7.34
N ILE A 129 -12.56 -4.23 7.17
CA ILE A 129 -12.50 -3.41 5.95
C ILE A 129 -12.36 -1.94 6.28
N GLY A 130 -11.99 -1.12 5.32
CA GLY A 130 -11.97 0.33 5.45
C GLY A 130 -13.34 0.90 5.79
N ARG A 131 -13.36 1.98 6.58
CA ARG A 131 -14.60 2.73 6.87
C ARG A 131 -15.11 3.41 5.60
N THR A 132 -16.42 3.65 5.57
CA THR A 132 -17.09 4.23 4.38
C THR A 132 -17.97 5.44 4.73
N ASP A 133 -17.83 5.96 5.94
CA ASP A 133 -18.64 7.05 6.49
C ASP A 133 -18.00 8.45 6.31
N LEU A 134 -16.78 8.51 5.74
CA LEU A 134 -16.11 9.77 5.38
C LEU A 134 -16.51 10.22 3.96
N PRO A 135 -16.31 11.52 3.62
CA PRO A 135 -16.57 12.01 2.27
C PRO A 135 -15.85 11.19 1.19
N GLY A 136 -16.59 10.75 0.18
CA GLY A 136 -16.09 9.85 -0.87
C GLY A 136 -16.23 8.36 -0.55
N GLY A 137 -16.67 8.00 0.68
CA GLY A 137 -16.91 6.63 1.10
C GLY A 137 -18.28 6.10 0.66
N ASP A 138 -18.35 4.83 0.25
CA ASP A 138 -19.59 4.11 -0.11
C ASP A 138 -19.43 2.61 0.14
N MET A 139 -20.25 2.05 1.04
CA MET A 139 -20.19 0.64 1.42
C MET A 139 -20.46 -0.30 0.25
N GLY A 140 -21.47 0.03 -0.58
CA GLY A 140 -21.82 -0.82 -1.72
C GLY A 140 -20.70 -0.88 -2.76
N THR A 141 -19.98 0.22 -2.95
CA THR A 141 -18.80 0.29 -3.81
C THR A 141 -17.65 -0.49 -3.21
N LEU A 142 -17.41 -0.37 -1.90
CA LEU A 142 -16.34 -1.12 -1.22
C LEU A 142 -16.57 -2.63 -1.32
N ILE A 143 -17.79 -3.13 -1.13
CA ILE A 143 -18.12 -4.55 -1.31
C ILE A 143 -17.83 -5.02 -2.75
N ARG A 144 -18.14 -4.20 -3.77
CA ARG A 144 -17.77 -4.54 -5.16
C ARG A 144 -16.26 -4.61 -5.35
N SER A 145 -15.52 -3.72 -4.71
CA SER A 145 -14.04 -3.71 -4.73
C SER A 145 -13.46 -4.94 -4.05
N LEU A 146 -13.98 -5.33 -2.89
CA LEU A 146 -13.57 -6.54 -2.17
C LEU A 146 -13.78 -7.81 -3.02
N ASN A 147 -14.88 -7.88 -3.79
CA ASN A 147 -15.13 -9.00 -4.71
C ASN A 147 -14.07 -9.15 -5.81
N LYS A 148 -13.33 -8.09 -6.15
CA LYS A 148 -12.16 -8.19 -7.06
C LYS A 148 -10.97 -8.87 -6.38
N LEU A 149 -10.84 -8.73 -5.06
CA LEU A 149 -9.70 -9.24 -4.29
C LEU A 149 -9.89 -10.72 -3.90
N VAL A 150 -11.11 -11.13 -3.55
CA VAL A 150 -11.39 -12.50 -3.10
C VAL A 150 -11.23 -13.57 -4.19
N VAL A 151 -11.13 -13.18 -5.45
CA VAL A 151 -10.84 -14.11 -6.56
C VAL A 151 -9.34 -14.39 -6.74
N LEU A 152 -8.49 -13.65 -6.04
CA LEU A 152 -7.05 -13.92 -6.02
C LEU A 152 -6.76 -15.23 -5.29
N THR A 153 -5.54 -15.77 -5.49
CA THR A 153 -5.14 -17.05 -4.87
C THR A 153 -5.10 -16.93 -3.34
N GLU A 154 -5.51 -17.98 -2.65
CA GLU A 154 -5.67 -17.97 -1.18
C GLU A 154 -4.36 -17.73 -0.42
N ASP A 155 -3.24 -18.09 -1.01
CA ASP A 155 -1.90 -17.87 -0.46
C ASP A 155 -1.32 -16.45 -0.74
N THR A 156 -2.11 -15.57 -1.39
CA THR A 156 -1.74 -14.17 -1.58
C THR A 156 -1.60 -13.48 -0.22
N GLN A 157 -0.41 -12.95 0.06
CA GLN A 157 -0.12 -12.17 1.26
C GLN A 157 -0.71 -10.76 1.12
N VAL A 158 -1.46 -10.34 2.12
CA VAL A 158 -2.14 -9.04 2.16
C VAL A 158 -1.45 -8.13 3.16
N TYR A 159 -1.05 -6.95 2.71
CA TYR A 159 -0.38 -5.90 3.48
C TYR A 159 -1.26 -4.65 3.49
N PRO A 160 -2.01 -4.42 4.58
CA PRO A 160 -2.98 -3.32 4.68
C PRO A 160 -2.34 -1.98 5.05
N GLY A 161 -3.07 -0.87 4.88
CA GLY A 161 -2.66 0.46 5.32
C GLY A 161 -2.55 0.60 6.83
N HIS A 162 -3.28 -0.23 7.58
CA HIS A 162 -3.24 -0.28 9.05
C HIS A 162 -3.36 -1.72 9.55
N GLY A 163 -2.80 -1.97 10.76
CA GLY A 163 -2.94 -3.25 11.43
C GLY A 163 -1.90 -4.30 11.02
N TYR A 164 -2.32 -5.56 10.94
CA TYR A 164 -1.43 -6.68 10.69
C TYR A 164 -1.62 -7.27 9.29
N PRO A 165 -0.55 -7.84 8.71
CA PRO A 165 -0.65 -8.63 7.48
C PRO A 165 -1.58 -9.84 7.65
N THR A 166 -2.21 -10.25 6.55
CA THR A 166 -3.09 -11.41 6.47
C THR A 166 -2.93 -12.13 5.13
N THR A 167 -3.84 -13.02 4.77
CA THR A 167 -3.90 -13.67 3.45
C THR A 167 -5.31 -13.63 2.88
N ILE A 168 -5.45 -13.71 1.57
CA ILE A 168 -6.78 -13.82 0.93
C ILE A 168 -7.54 -15.03 1.46
N GLY A 169 -6.88 -16.16 1.68
CA GLY A 169 -7.51 -17.37 2.23
C GLY A 169 -8.03 -17.17 3.65
N HIS A 170 -7.27 -16.48 4.51
CA HIS A 170 -7.73 -16.14 5.87
C HIS A 170 -8.96 -15.24 5.81
N GLU A 171 -8.92 -14.20 5.00
CA GLU A 171 -10.02 -13.23 4.89
C GLU A 171 -11.28 -13.86 4.33
N LYS A 172 -11.20 -14.72 3.33
CA LYS A 172 -12.35 -15.48 2.83
C LYS A 172 -13.03 -16.35 3.89
N MET A 173 -12.28 -16.79 4.89
CA MET A 173 -12.78 -17.68 5.94
C MET A 173 -13.33 -16.92 7.16
N TYR A 174 -12.72 -15.81 7.53
CA TYR A 174 -12.93 -15.17 8.82
C TYR A 174 -13.40 -13.71 8.74
N ASN A 175 -13.28 -13.05 7.57
CA ASN A 175 -13.71 -11.67 7.44
C ASN A 175 -15.24 -11.60 7.29
N PRO A 176 -15.96 -10.92 8.20
CA PRO A 176 -17.42 -10.89 8.18
C PRO A 176 -18.04 -10.10 7.01
N TYR A 177 -17.22 -9.44 6.20
CA TYR A 177 -17.64 -8.65 5.05
C TYR A 177 -17.39 -9.33 3.69
N LEU A 178 -16.80 -10.53 3.68
CA LEU A 178 -16.48 -11.30 2.48
C LEU A 178 -17.33 -12.55 2.30
#